data_a9812e533fdef1668516f561cfd07d64
#
_entry.id   a9812e533fdef1668516f561cfd07d64
#
_cell.length_a   1.000
_cell.length_b   1.000
_cell.length_c   1.000
_cell.angle_alpha   90.00
_cell.angle_beta   90.00
_cell.angle_gamma   90.00
#
_symmetry.space_group_name_H-M   'P 1'
#
loop_
_entity.id
_entity.type
_entity.pdbx_description
1 polymer ?
#
loop_
_entity_poly.entity_id
_entity_poly.type
_entity_poly.pdbx_seq_one_letter_code
_entity_poly.pdbx_strand_id
1 'polypeptide(L)'
;MKYIIAHDLGTSGNKATLFSEEGKLIGSTVYSYGCHYFNDNWAEQDPADWWKAVCDTTKGLIAKAGIDKKDVAAVSFSGQMMGCLCVDKAGNPLRPSIIWADQRAQAQQNAIGEHISLYDYYHIVGHRNAASYGLQKLMWVRDNEPDIYKQTYKTLNAKDFIVLKLTGKFYTEPSDASSNACVDLNTLGWSEKIIDISGIDPDKLPEIVPSTHVAGGVTPEAAEATGLAVGTPVVMGGGDGLCANVGAGSVRPGQTFACMGSSAWIATTSDKPVFDEEMRTVTWAHIVPGMYSPNGTMQAAGLSYSWLKNQICKHESAEADKLGCSAYDLINAAIEKSPVGANGVVFLPYMLGERAPRWNPDAKGAFIGLKMENERQDVFRSVLEGVTMNLEIILQILRKHMTIDELMVIGGGAKGAVWRQMMADIYDARIKVPNMLEEANSIGAAVTGGVGVGLFKSFDEIDRFLDITAVHEPNPANVKAYAPVKDMFEACYQAMLPIYAKMAGK
;
A
#
# COMPACT_ATOMS: atom_id res chain seq x y z
N MET A 1 29.75 -1.76 13.99
CA MET A 1 28.76 -1.42 12.94
C MET A 1 27.39 -1.65 13.54
N LYS A 2 26.47 -0.72 13.41
CA LYS A 2 25.12 -0.87 13.91
C LYS A 2 24.17 -1.32 12.82
N TYR A 3 23.15 -2.05 13.21
CA TYR A 3 22.17 -2.64 12.31
C TYR A 3 20.73 -2.31 12.74
N ILE A 4 19.84 -2.29 11.77
CA ILE A 4 18.40 -2.16 11.99
C ILE A 4 17.73 -3.40 11.42
N ILE A 5 16.86 -4.04 12.18
CA ILE A 5 15.96 -5.08 11.69
C ILE A 5 14.61 -4.43 11.38
N ALA A 6 14.19 -4.52 10.13
CA ALA A 6 12.90 -4.06 9.65
C ALA A 6 12.02 -5.26 9.31
N HIS A 7 10.83 -5.33 9.89
CA HIS A 7 9.81 -6.31 9.55
C HIS A 7 8.78 -5.69 8.61
N ASP A 8 8.39 -6.41 7.58
CA ASP A 8 7.25 -6.12 6.72
C ASP A 8 6.19 -7.21 6.92
N LEU A 9 5.19 -6.91 7.73
CA LEU A 9 4.08 -7.78 8.10
C LEU A 9 2.94 -7.65 7.07
N GLY A 10 3.10 -8.36 5.96
CA GLY A 10 2.11 -8.36 4.88
C GLY A 10 0.96 -9.35 5.11
N THR A 11 0.07 -9.47 4.13
CA THR A 11 -1.09 -10.39 4.18
C THR A 11 -0.67 -11.86 4.05
N SER A 12 0.38 -12.18 3.29
CA SER A 12 0.80 -13.56 3.01
C SER A 12 2.04 -14.01 3.78
N GLY A 13 2.63 -13.14 4.59
CA GLY A 13 3.85 -13.46 5.33
C GLY A 13 4.53 -12.24 5.93
N ASN A 14 5.57 -12.51 6.71
CA ASN A 14 6.48 -11.52 7.26
C ASN A 14 7.84 -11.62 6.57
N LYS A 15 8.36 -10.50 6.09
CA LYS A 15 9.72 -10.35 5.58
C LYS A 15 10.54 -9.57 6.61
N ALA A 16 11.52 -10.20 7.24
CA ALA A 16 12.51 -9.52 8.08
C ALA A 16 13.74 -9.18 7.24
N THR A 17 14.17 -7.92 7.29
CA THR A 17 15.29 -7.41 6.52
C THR A 17 16.30 -6.72 7.45
N LEU A 18 17.59 -6.99 7.26
CA LEU A 18 18.68 -6.41 8.03
C LEU A 18 19.39 -5.36 7.19
N PHE A 19 19.43 -4.14 7.68
CA PHE A 19 20.19 -3.03 7.09
C PHE A 19 21.31 -2.59 8.02
N SER A 20 22.45 -2.19 7.43
CA SER A 20 23.50 -1.49 8.17
C SER A 20 23.14 -0.01 8.37
N GLU A 21 23.84 0.67 9.30
CA GLU A 21 23.76 2.13 9.49
C GLU A 21 24.16 2.95 8.26
N GLU A 22 24.81 2.31 7.28
CA GLU A 22 25.15 2.91 5.99
C GLU A 22 24.03 2.76 4.92
N GLY A 23 22.91 2.13 5.25
CA GLY A 23 21.80 1.88 4.33
C GLY A 23 21.96 0.62 3.46
N LYS A 24 22.98 -0.20 3.69
CA LYS A 24 23.23 -1.42 2.91
C LYS A 24 22.32 -2.56 3.37
N LEU A 25 21.71 -3.24 2.42
CA LEU A 25 21.00 -4.50 2.63
C LEU A 25 22.01 -5.61 2.95
N ILE A 26 21.96 -6.16 4.15
CA ILE A 26 22.84 -7.25 4.61
C ILE A 26 22.20 -8.62 4.37
N GLY A 27 20.89 -8.72 4.54
CA GLY A 27 20.17 -9.95 4.30
C GLY A 27 18.68 -9.83 4.57
N SER A 28 17.94 -10.85 4.16
CA SER A 28 16.53 -10.98 4.43
C SER A 28 16.11 -12.42 4.69
N THR A 29 15.00 -12.58 5.40
CA THR A 29 14.35 -13.87 5.69
C THR A 29 12.85 -13.68 5.61
N VAL A 30 12.15 -14.65 5.01
CA VAL A 30 10.70 -14.60 4.81
C VAL A 30 10.06 -15.80 5.52
N TYR A 31 8.92 -15.56 6.14
CA TYR A 31 8.05 -16.60 6.71
C TYR A 31 6.63 -16.37 6.19
N SER A 32 6.08 -17.35 5.49
CA SER A 32 4.72 -17.27 4.94
C SER A 32 3.70 -17.78 5.95
N TYR A 33 2.55 -17.12 6.00
CA TYR A 33 1.37 -17.55 6.74
C TYR A 33 0.10 -17.36 5.91
N GLY A 34 -0.97 -18.03 6.33
CA GLY A 34 -2.23 -18.01 5.60
C GLY A 34 -3.17 -16.87 5.98
N CYS A 35 -4.24 -16.78 5.21
CA CYS A 35 -5.44 -16.02 5.52
C CYS A 35 -6.63 -16.94 5.35
N HIS A 36 -7.57 -16.89 6.28
CA HIS A 36 -8.80 -17.65 6.22
C HIS A 36 -9.89 -16.81 5.58
N TYR A 37 -10.33 -17.20 4.38
CA TYR A 37 -11.42 -16.58 3.63
C TYR A 37 -12.67 -17.45 3.74
N PHE A 38 -13.81 -16.86 4.12
CA PHE A 38 -15.08 -17.57 4.31
C PHE A 38 -16.27 -16.61 4.20
N ASN A 39 -17.51 -17.15 4.19
CA ASN A 39 -18.74 -16.36 4.09
C ASN A 39 -18.71 -15.30 2.99
N ASP A 40 -18.23 -15.68 1.79
CA ASP A 40 -18.10 -14.88 0.58
C ASP A 40 -17.12 -13.70 0.67
N ASN A 41 -17.15 -12.92 1.74
CA ASN A 41 -16.38 -11.67 1.86
C ASN A 41 -15.73 -11.43 3.24
N TRP A 42 -15.58 -12.49 4.05
CA TRP A 42 -14.91 -12.43 5.33
C TRP A 42 -13.46 -12.89 5.20
N ALA A 43 -12.57 -12.22 5.94
CA ALA A 43 -11.13 -12.53 5.92
C ALA A 43 -10.51 -12.33 7.31
N GLU A 44 -9.92 -13.38 7.84
CA GLU A 44 -9.30 -13.38 9.19
C GLU A 44 -7.91 -13.99 9.17
N GLN A 45 -7.09 -13.57 10.12
CA GLN A 45 -5.77 -14.16 10.40
C GLN A 45 -5.59 -14.43 11.88
N ASP A 46 -4.82 -15.49 12.18
CA ASP A 46 -4.41 -15.79 13.55
C ASP A 46 -3.20 -14.92 13.94
N PRO A 47 -3.31 -14.06 14.97
CA PRO A 47 -2.18 -13.26 15.45
C PRO A 47 -0.98 -14.08 15.95
N ALA A 48 -1.19 -15.34 16.31
CA ALA A 48 -0.10 -16.25 16.69
C ALA A 48 0.85 -16.53 15.52
N ASP A 49 0.32 -16.58 14.29
CA ASP A 49 1.13 -16.75 13.08
C ASP A 49 2.04 -15.53 12.84
N TRP A 50 1.55 -14.33 13.10
CA TRP A 50 2.36 -13.11 12.99
C TRP A 50 3.51 -13.12 13.99
N TRP A 51 3.21 -13.46 15.25
CA TRP A 51 4.23 -13.53 16.30
C TRP A 51 5.28 -14.59 15.98
N LYS A 52 4.83 -15.79 15.59
CA LYS A 52 5.73 -16.89 15.19
C LYS A 52 6.62 -16.46 14.00
N ALA A 53 6.05 -15.83 12.99
CA ALA A 53 6.78 -15.35 11.81
C ALA A 53 7.87 -14.33 12.18
N VAL A 54 7.56 -13.38 13.08
CA VAL A 54 8.53 -12.41 13.58
C VAL A 54 9.65 -13.10 14.36
N CYS A 55 9.32 -14.03 15.26
CA CYS A 55 10.32 -14.77 16.02
C CYS A 55 11.27 -15.57 15.12
N ASP A 56 10.71 -16.37 14.20
CA ASP A 56 11.50 -17.25 13.34
C ASP A 56 12.36 -16.47 12.35
N THR A 57 11.81 -15.42 11.75
CA THR A 57 12.58 -14.58 10.80
C THR A 57 13.68 -13.79 11.47
N THR A 58 13.45 -13.26 12.69
CA THR A 58 14.47 -12.54 13.46
C THR A 58 15.63 -13.46 13.84
N LYS A 59 15.34 -14.63 14.43
CA LYS A 59 16.39 -15.63 14.75
C LYS A 59 17.17 -16.05 13.52
N GLY A 60 16.47 -16.39 12.44
CA GLY A 60 17.09 -16.81 11.18
C GLY A 60 17.96 -15.74 10.57
N LEU A 61 17.52 -14.48 10.64
CA LEU A 61 18.24 -13.35 10.08
C LEU A 61 19.55 -13.05 10.84
N ILE A 62 19.50 -13.00 12.17
CA ILE A 62 20.68 -12.78 13.04
C ILE A 62 21.70 -13.92 12.81
N ALA A 63 21.25 -15.19 12.82
CA ALA A 63 22.10 -16.34 12.61
C ALA A 63 22.74 -16.36 11.22
N LYS A 64 21.95 -16.07 10.16
CA LYS A 64 22.42 -16.03 8.76
C LYS A 64 23.43 -14.92 8.52
N ALA A 65 23.21 -13.75 9.12
CA ALA A 65 24.10 -12.60 8.99
C ALA A 65 25.37 -12.73 9.85
N GLY A 66 25.37 -13.59 10.86
CA GLY A 66 26.52 -13.78 11.77
C GLY A 66 26.85 -12.57 12.62
N ILE A 67 25.88 -11.70 12.90
CA ILE A 67 26.06 -10.47 13.70
C ILE A 67 25.87 -10.74 15.18
N ASP A 68 26.51 -9.93 16.04
CA ASP A 68 26.16 -9.91 17.46
C ASP A 68 24.80 -9.20 17.63
N LYS A 69 23.85 -9.85 18.30
CA LYS A 69 22.54 -9.28 18.63
C LYS A 69 22.60 -7.95 19.37
N LYS A 70 23.70 -7.64 20.05
CA LYS A 70 23.96 -6.34 20.71
C LYS A 70 24.25 -5.19 19.72
N ASP A 71 24.56 -5.54 18.47
CA ASP A 71 24.76 -4.56 17.41
C ASP A 71 23.47 -4.17 16.70
N VAL A 72 22.33 -4.85 17.01
CA VAL A 72 21.01 -4.41 16.57
C VAL A 72 20.61 -3.17 17.35
N ALA A 73 20.64 -2.00 16.69
CA ALA A 73 20.33 -0.71 17.28
C ALA A 73 18.83 -0.50 17.45
N ALA A 74 18.02 -1.05 16.53
CA ALA A 74 16.56 -0.97 16.60
C ALA A 74 15.89 -2.10 15.84
N VAL A 75 14.65 -2.42 16.24
CA VAL A 75 13.67 -3.17 15.48
C VAL A 75 12.51 -2.24 15.14
N SER A 76 12.05 -2.24 13.89
CA SER A 76 10.94 -1.40 13.43
C SER A 76 10.07 -2.14 12.40
N PHE A 77 8.89 -1.61 12.10
CA PHE A 77 7.84 -2.35 11.41
C PHE A 77 7.22 -1.57 10.26
N SER A 78 6.94 -2.27 9.19
CA SER A 78 5.89 -2.03 8.21
C SER A 78 4.79 -3.06 8.48
N GLY A 79 3.53 -2.69 8.46
CA GLY A 79 2.45 -3.64 8.70
C GLY A 79 1.21 -3.40 7.86
N GLN A 80 0.52 -4.50 7.48
CA GLN A 80 -0.78 -4.41 6.84
C GLN A 80 -1.74 -3.57 7.67
N MET A 81 -2.47 -2.68 7.01
CA MET A 81 -3.31 -1.67 7.61
C MET A 81 -4.78 -2.13 7.74
N MET A 82 -5.64 -1.30 8.34
CA MET A 82 -7.10 -1.51 8.40
C MET A 82 -7.52 -2.78 9.14
N GLY A 83 -6.69 -3.29 10.06
CA GLY A 83 -6.99 -4.46 10.89
C GLY A 83 -7.94 -4.14 12.05
N CYS A 84 -8.52 -5.20 12.63
CA CYS A 84 -9.27 -5.13 13.90
C CYS A 84 -8.94 -6.37 14.73
N LEU A 85 -7.94 -6.25 15.59
CA LEU A 85 -7.56 -7.27 16.56
C LEU A 85 -7.96 -6.83 17.96
N CYS A 86 -8.94 -7.48 18.55
CA CYS A 86 -9.39 -7.27 19.92
C CYS A 86 -8.48 -8.03 20.89
N VAL A 87 -7.88 -7.32 21.86
CA VAL A 87 -7.01 -7.91 22.90
C VAL A 87 -7.50 -7.55 24.31
N ASP A 88 -7.26 -8.45 25.29
CA ASP A 88 -7.52 -8.21 26.70
C ASP A 88 -6.43 -7.36 27.37
N LYS A 89 -6.56 -7.06 28.67
CA LYS A 89 -5.57 -6.27 29.44
C LYS A 89 -4.19 -6.94 29.54
N ALA A 90 -4.11 -8.26 29.39
CA ALA A 90 -2.86 -8.99 29.36
C ALA A 90 -2.23 -9.05 27.96
N GLY A 91 -2.92 -8.52 26.94
CA GLY A 91 -2.47 -8.51 25.55
C GLY A 91 -2.77 -9.81 24.80
N ASN A 92 -3.65 -10.67 25.35
CA ASN A 92 -4.06 -11.89 24.66
C ASN A 92 -5.12 -11.56 23.61
N PRO A 93 -5.00 -12.10 22.37
CA PRO A 93 -6.06 -12.02 21.38
C PRO A 93 -7.35 -12.70 21.89
N LEU A 94 -8.48 -12.03 21.76
CA LEU A 94 -9.80 -12.55 22.12
C LEU A 94 -10.47 -13.29 20.94
N ARG A 95 -9.97 -13.06 19.75
CA ARG A 95 -10.41 -13.69 18.50
C ARG A 95 -9.35 -13.53 17.40
N PRO A 96 -9.45 -14.24 16.25
CA PRO A 96 -8.65 -13.94 15.06
C PRO A 96 -8.86 -12.51 14.62
N SER A 97 -7.82 -11.89 14.05
CA SER A 97 -7.91 -10.50 13.53
C SER A 97 -8.75 -10.45 12.27
N ILE A 98 -9.68 -9.50 12.21
CA ILE A 98 -10.39 -9.16 10.97
C ILE A 98 -9.45 -8.26 10.15
N ILE A 99 -9.02 -8.71 8.95
CA ILE A 99 -8.02 -8.00 8.14
C ILE A 99 -8.63 -7.08 7.09
N TRP A 100 -7.81 -6.31 6.38
CA TRP A 100 -8.22 -5.30 5.39
C TRP A 100 -9.11 -5.82 4.25
N ALA A 101 -8.97 -7.09 3.86
CA ALA A 101 -9.75 -7.71 2.79
C ALA A 101 -11.21 -8.02 3.17
N ASP A 102 -11.52 -7.94 4.47
CA ASP A 102 -12.85 -8.25 5.00
C ASP A 102 -13.87 -7.13 4.75
N GLN A 103 -15.07 -7.50 4.37
CA GLN A 103 -16.17 -6.59 4.04
C GLN A 103 -17.44 -6.84 4.88
N ARG A 104 -17.33 -7.57 6.01
CA ARG A 104 -18.50 -7.95 6.82
C ARG A 104 -19.24 -6.77 7.45
N ALA A 105 -18.58 -5.64 7.66
CA ALA A 105 -19.11 -4.50 8.40
C ALA A 105 -19.96 -3.53 7.55
N GLN A 106 -20.68 -4.03 6.53
CA GLN A 106 -21.51 -3.21 5.65
C GLN A 106 -22.67 -2.51 6.39
N ALA A 107 -23.27 -3.19 7.36
CA ALA A 107 -24.35 -2.58 8.18
C ALA A 107 -23.83 -1.40 9.00
N GLN A 108 -22.62 -1.52 9.56
CA GLN A 108 -21.96 -0.49 10.36
C GLN A 108 -21.52 0.70 9.50
N GLN A 109 -21.04 0.44 8.27
CA GLN A 109 -20.81 1.50 7.29
C GLN A 109 -22.08 2.29 7.01
N ASN A 110 -23.21 1.62 6.78
CA ASN A 110 -24.49 2.27 6.51
C ASN A 110 -24.94 3.08 7.73
N ALA A 111 -24.82 2.54 8.95
CA ALA A 111 -25.19 3.24 10.19
C ALA A 111 -24.42 4.56 10.37
N ILE A 112 -23.10 4.59 10.07
CA ILE A 112 -22.35 5.85 10.07
C ILE A 112 -22.92 6.82 9.04
N GLY A 113 -23.25 6.35 7.83
CA GLY A 113 -23.78 7.15 6.72
C GLY A 113 -25.16 7.78 7.01
N GLU A 114 -25.92 7.22 7.95
CA GLU A 114 -27.21 7.80 8.41
C GLU A 114 -27.02 9.07 9.26
N HIS A 115 -25.84 9.25 9.88
CA HIS A 115 -25.56 10.32 10.84
C HIS A 115 -24.60 11.39 10.33
N ILE A 116 -23.89 11.14 9.24
CA ILE A 116 -22.94 12.09 8.65
C ILE A 116 -22.91 11.93 7.13
N SER A 117 -22.87 13.06 6.41
CA SER A 117 -22.69 13.04 4.95
C SER A 117 -21.32 12.43 4.56
N LEU A 118 -21.26 11.80 3.39
CA LEU A 118 -19.97 11.28 2.88
C LEU A 118 -18.94 12.41 2.72
N TYR A 119 -19.38 13.60 2.34
CA TYR A 119 -18.54 14.78 2.20
C TYR A 119 -17.90 15.19 3.54
N ASP A 120 -18.71 15.34 4.60
CA ASP A 120 -18.22 15.73 5.92
C ASP A 120 -17.32 14.66 6.53
N TYR A 121 -17.69 13.39 6.37
CA TYR A 121 -16.90 12.26 6.82
C TYR A 121 -15.51 12.28 6.16
N TYR A 122 -15.47 12.40 4.82
CA TYR A 122 -14.25 12.44 4.03
C TYR A 122 -13.32 13.59 4.46
N HIS A 123 -13.87 14.78 4.74
CA HIS A 123 -13.08 15.95 5.15
C HIS A 123 -12.57 15.88 6.60
N ILE A 124 -13.06 14.91 7.40
CA ILE A 124 -12.53 14.61 8.72
C ILE A 124 -11.41 13.56 8.59
N VAL A 125 -11.73 12.40 8.01
CA VAL A 125 -10.85 11.22 8.08
C VAL A 125 -9.96 11.01 6.84
N GLY A 126 -10.19 11.75 5.76
CA GLY A 126 -9.44 11.63 4.51
C GLY A 126 -9.85 10.46 3.62
N HIS A 127 -10.86 9.69 3.99
CA HIS A 127 -11.31 8.49 3.28
C HIS A 127 -12.80 8.49 3.07
N ARG A 128 -13.26 7.70 2.09
CA ARG A 128 -14.67 7.35 1.98
C ARG A 128 -15.04 6.38 3.11
N ASN A 129 -16.28 6.46 3.59
CA ASN A 129 -16.81 5.48 4.53
C ASN A 129 -16.92 4.10 3.85
N ALA A 130 -16.25 3.08 4.37
CA ALA A 130 -16.23 1.73 3.81
C ALA A 130 -16.15 0.64 4.89
N ALA A 131 -16.76 -0.51 4.62
CA ALA A 131 -16.83 -1.66 5.54
C ALA A 131 -15.45 -2.26 5.88
N SER A 132 -14.44 -2.00 5.04
CA SER A 132 -13.08 -2.55 5.19
C SER A 132 -12.22 -1.87 6.26
N TYR A 133 -12.64 -0.74 6.83
CA TYR A 133 -11.85 0.00 7.81
C TYR A 133 -12.03 -0.51 9.24
N GLY A 134 -11.04 -0.23 10.10
CA GLY A 134 -10.97 -0.76 11.47
C GLY A 134 -12.14 -0.34 12.36
N LEU A 135 -12.61 0.90 12.27
CA LEU A 135 -13.76 1.37 13.07
C LEU A 135 -15.03 0.56 12.80
N GLN A 136 -15.38 0.39 11.51
CA GLN A 136 -16.59 -0.35 11.13
C GLN A 136 -16.50 -1.82 11.58
N LYS A 137 -15.31 -2.43 11.53
CA LYS A 137 -15.09 -3.78 12.06
C LYS A 137 -15.22 -3.85 13.57
N LEU A 138 -14.73 -2.85 14.30
CA LEU A 138 -14.90 -2.80 15.76
C LEU A 138 -16.37 -2.61 16.14
N MET A 139 -17.13 -1.78 15.40
CA MET A 139 -18.58 -1.69 15.53
C MET A 139 -19.27 -3.04 15.26
N TRP A 140 -18.81 -3.77 14.23
CA TRP A 140 -19.33 -5.10 13.94
C TRP A 140 -19.10 -6.07 15.12
N VAL A 141 -17.90 -6.05 15.72
CA VAL A 141 -17.62 -6.87 16.93
C VAL A 141 -18.53 -6.47 18.08
N ARG A 142 -18.77 -5.17 18.30
CA ARG A 142 -19.72 -4.71 19.33
C ARG A 142 -21.12 -5.28 19.12
N ASP A 143 -21.60 -5.26 17.89
CA ASP A 143 -22.99 -5.60 17.55
C ASP A 143 -23.22 -7.11 17.45
N ASN A 144 -22.21 -7.89 17.04
CA ASN A 144 -22.36 -9.33 16.76
C ASN A 144 -21.61 -10.22 17.74
N GLU A 145 -20.58 -9.71 18.42
CA GLU A 145 -19.77 -10.43 19.42
C GLU A 145 -19.64 -9.60 20.71
N PRO A 146 -20.78 -9.25 21.38
CA PRO A 146 -20.78 -8.29 22.50
C PRO A 146 -19.92 -8.72 23.69
N ASP A 147 -19.77 -10.02 23.93
CA ASP A 147 -18.91 -10.53 25.00
C ASP A 147 -17.42 -10.32 24.68
N ILE A 148 -17.01 -10.45 23.43
CA ILE A 148 -15.65 -10.11 22.96
C ILE A 148 -15.43 -8.60 23.10
N TYR A 149 -16.38 -7.80 22.63
CA TYR A 149 -16.29 -6.34 22.74
C TYR A 149 -16.15 -5.89 24.21
N LYS A 150 -16.94 -6.46 25.12
CA LYS A 150 -16.90 -6.14 26.56
C LYS A 150 -15.53 -6.47 27.18
N GLN A 151 -14.92 -7.59 26.79
CA GLN A 151 -13.62 -8.03 27.28
C GLN A 151 -12.45 -7.29 26.61
N THR A 152 -12.68 -6.66 25.43
CA THR A 152 -11.66 -5.92 24.71
C THR A 152 -11.13 -4.76 25.53
N TYR A 153 -9.84 -4.78 25.83
CA TYR A 153 -9.11 -3.68 26.44
C TYR A 153 -8.66 -2.68 25.37
N LYS A 154 -8.01 -3.18 24.30
CA LYS A 154 -7.57 -2.35 23.15
C LYS A 154 -7.82 -3.09 21.84
N THR A 155 -8.03 -2.31 20.79
CA THR A 155 -8.05 -2.78 19.40
C THR A 155 -6.74 -2.39 18.72
N LEU A 156 -6.07 -3.34 18.08
CA LEU A 156 -4.74 -3.17 17.49
C LEU A 156 -4.71 -3.56 16.03
N ASN A 157 -3.81 -2.95 15.27
CA ASN A 157 -3.38 -3.44 13.97
C ASN A 157 -2.27 -4.49 14.11
N ALA A 158 -1.88 -5.15 13.02
CA ALA A 158 -0.93 -6.27 13.05
C ALA A 158 0.42 -5.87 13.66
N LYS A 159 1.03 -4.74 13.22
CA LYS A 159 2.31 -4.28 13.78
C LYS A 159 2.20 -3.82 15.23
N ASP A 160 1.08 -3.20 15.62
CA ASP A 160 0.84 -2.75 16.99
C ASP A 160 0.82 -3.95 17.96
N PHE A 161 0.22 -5.07 17.52
CA PHE A 161 0.26 -6.31 18.27
C PHE A 161 1.68 -6.87 18.42
N ILE A 162 2.53 -6.79 17.39
CA ILE A 162 3.93 -7.20 17.51
C ILE A 162 4.71 -6.28 18.43
N VAL A 163 4.48 -4.95 18.37
CA VAL A 163 5.07 -3.99 19.33
C VAL A 163 4.64 -4.35 20.75
N LEU A 164 3.36 -4.65 20.98
CA LEU A 164 2.87 -5.13 22.29
C LEU A 164 3.58 -6.40 22.73
N LYS A 165 3.74 -7.40 21.86
CA LYS A 165 4.43 -8.67 22.18
C LYS A 165 5.90 -8.46 22.54
N LEU A 166 6.55 -7.48 21.95
CA LEU A 166 7.97 -7.16 22.21
C LEU A 166 8.19 -6.33 23.47
N THR A 167 7.24 -5.43 23.81
CA THR A 167 7.46 -4.37 24.82
C THR A 167 6.46 -4.37 25.97
N GLY A 168 5.31 -5.04 25.83
CA GLY A 168 4.21 -4.96 26.77
C GLY A 168 3.41 -3.64 26.71
N LYS A 169 3.55 -2.83 25.65
CA LYS A 169 2.91 -1.52 25.50
C LYS A 169 1.83 -1.52 24.42
N PHE A 170 0.72 -0.84 24.69
CA PHE A 170 -0.43 -0.70 23.82
C PHE A 170 -0.41 0.66 23.10
N TYR A 171 0.29 0.75 21.99
CA TYR A 171 0.41 1.95 21.17
C TYR A 171 -0.05 1.69 19.75
N THR A 172 -0.42 2.75 19.05
CA THR A 172 -0.48 2.85 17.59
C THR A 172 0.20 4.14 17.16
N GLU A 173 0.27 4.41 15.85
CA GLU A 173 0.90 5.62 15.33
C GLU A 173 0.04 6.23 14.20
N PRO A 174 0.26 7.51 13.78
CA PRO A 174 -0.68 8.22 12.93
C PRO A 174 -1.01 7.52 11.61
N SER A 175 -0.04 6.88 10.95
CA SER A 175 -0.27 6.26 9.64
C SER A 175 -1.23 5.07 9.74
N ASP A 176 -1.04 4.22 10.72
CA ASP A 176 -1.88 3.04 10.93
C ASP A 176 -3.20 3.41 11.65
N ALA A 177 -3.17 4.36 12.57
CA ALA A 177 -4.38 4.88 13.21
C ALA A 177 -5.33 5.52 12.18
N SER A 178 -4.81 6.27 11.18
CA SER A 178 -5.63 6.85 10.12
C SER A 178 -6.37 5.76 9.31
N SER A 179 -5.80 4.55 9.22
CA SER A 179 -6.43 3.40 8.56
C SER A 179 -7.65 2.83 9.31
N ASN A 180 -7.87 3.24 10.54
CA ASN A 180 -9.09 2.89 11.26
C ASN A 180 -10.29 3.77 10.87
N ALA A 181 -10.06 4.82 10.05
CA ALA A 181 -11.09 5.74 9.54
C ALA A 181 -11.89 6.45 10.64
N CYS A 182 -11.23 6.77 11.76
CA CYS A 182 -11.75 7.59 12.85
C CYS A 182 -10.71 8.58 13.42
N VAL A 183 -9.61 8.80 12.72
CA VAL A 183 -8.67 9.88 13.02
C VAL A 183 -9.11 11.15 12.31
N ASP A 184 -9.08 12.28 13.01
CA ASP A 184 -9.21 13.60 12.41
C ASP A 184 -7.86 14.02 11.84
N LEU A 185 -7.75 14.14 10.52
CA LEU A 185 -6.51 14.51 9.85
C LEU A 185 -6.00 15.90 10.20
N ASN A 186 -6.84 16.80 10.72
CA ASN A 186 -6.40 18.14 11.12
C ASN A 186 -5.66 18.14 12.46
N THR A 187 -6.00 17.20 13.35
CA THR A 187 -5.41 17.09 14.69
C THR A 187 -4.49 15.89 14.84
N LEU A 188 -4.57 14.91 13.93
CA LEU A 188 -3.91 13.60 13.97
C LEU A 188 -4.25 12.80 15.23
N GLY A 189 -5.38 13.12 15.87
CA GLY A 189 -5.95 12.42 17.01
C GLY A 189 -7.23 11.67 16.64
N TRP A 190 -7.74 10.87 17.57
CA TRP A 190 -9.04 10.23 17.41
C TRP A 190 -10.13 11.30 17.30
N SER A 191 -10.99 11.20 16.28
CA SER A 191 -12.09 12.16 16.04
C SER A 191 -13.23 11.93 17.02
N GLU A 192 -13.44 12.83 17.98
CA GLU A 192 -14.58 12.76 18.91
C GLU A 192 -15.90 12.63 18.16
N LYS A 193 -16.10 13.43 17.10
CA LYS A 193 -17.32 13.41 16.29
C LYS A 193 -17.60 12.02 15.67
N ILE A 194 -16.56 11.37 15.11
CA ILE A 194 -16.74 10.06 14.49
C ILE A 194 -16.92 8.96 15.53
N ILE A 195 -16.22 9.05 16.65
CA ILE A 195 -16.37 8.13 17.80
C ILE A 195 -17.78 8.21 18.35
N ASP A 196 -18.31 9.41 18.60
CA ASP A 196 -19.67 9.62 19.10
C ASP A 196 -20.73 9.03 18.14
N ILE A 197 -20.61 9.30 16.84
CA ILE A 197 -21.49 8.72 15.80
C ILE A 197 -21.41 7.20 15.81
N SER A 198 -20.22 6.64 15.96
CA SER A 198 -20.00 5.18 15.94
C SER A 198 -20.53 4.49 17.20
N GLY A 199 -20.63 5.19 18.32
CA GLY A 199 -20.96 4.65 19.63
C GLY A 199 -19.91 3.67 20.19
N ILE A 200 -18.66 3.79 19.71
CA ILE A 200 -17.54 3.01 20.23
C ILE A 200 -16.99 3.67 21.50
N ASP A 201 -16.69 2.84 22.49
CA ASP A 201 -15.97 3.28 23.69
C ASP A 201 -14.54 3.73 23.31
N PRO A 202 -14.19 5.03 23.48
CA PRO A 202 -12.87 5.54 23.11
C PRO A 202 -11.72 4.88 23.87
N ASP A 203 -11.98 4.35 25.07
CA ASP A 203 -10.96 3.65 25.85
C ASP A 203 -10.49 2.34 25.19
N LYS A 204 -11.20 1.83 24.19
CA LYS A 204 -10.78 0.66 23.41
C LYS A 204 -9.79 0.99 22.28
N LEU A 205 -9.57 2.27 22.00
CA LEU A 205 -8.58 2.71 21.04
C LEU A 205 -7.23 2.91 21.75
N PRO A 206 -6.11 2.49 21.13
CA PRO A 206 -4.78 2.68 21.72
C PRO A 206 -4.35 4.15 21.68
N GLU A 207 -3.36 4.50 22.48
CA GLU A 207 -2.71 5.81 22.41
C GLU A 207 -1.96 5.97 21.08
N ILE A 208 -2.15 7.11 20.39
CA ILE A 208 -1.43 7.45 19.18
C ILE A 208 -0.14 8.14 19.58
N VAL A 209 1.01 7.51 19.23
CA VAL A 209 2.36 8.06 19.46
C VAL A 209 3.05 8.30 18.11
N PRO A 210 4.10 9.14 17.99
CA PRO A 210 4.80 9.31 16.73
C PRO A 210 5.31 7.98 16.13
N SER A 211 5.36 7.85 14.82
CA SER A 211 5.88 6.65 14.14
C SER A 211 7.35 6.35 14.51
N THR A 212 8.12 7.38 14.88
CA THR A 212 9.50 7.27 15.37
C THR A 212 9.60 7.00 16.88
N HIS A 213 8.46 6.87 17.58
CA HIS A 213 8.46 6.63 19.03
C HIS A 213 9.10 5.29 19.37
N VAL A 214 10.01 5.30 20.34
CA VAL A 214 10.55 4.08 20.94
C VAL A 214 9.55 3.57 21.97
N ALA A 215 8.75 2.57 21.57
CA ALA A 215 7.69 2.00 22.42
C ALA A 215 8.22 1.33 23.70
N GLY A 216 9.48 0.92 23.66
CA GLY A 216 10.17 0.29 24.79
C GLY A 216 11.37 -0.52 24.32
N GLY A 217 12.03 -1.18 25.25
CA GLY A 217 13.02 -2.21 24.96
C GLY A 217 12.38 -3.60 24.89
N VAL A 218 12.99 -4.49 24.12
CA VAL A 218 12.61 -5.91 24.05
C VAL A 218 12.65 -6.53 25.46
N THR A 219 11.54 -7.12 25.89
CA THR A 219 11.43 -7.79 27.20
C THR A 219 12.27 -9.07 27.26
N PRO A 220 12.58 -9.61 28.46
CA PRO A 220 13.30 -10.89 28.58
C PRO A 220 12.60 -12.05 27.83
N GLU A 221 11.28 -12.14 27.94
CA GLU A 221 10.46 -13.18 27.27
C GLU A 221 10.52 -13.04 25.75
N ALA A 222 10.40 -11.82 25.25
CA ALA A 222 10.50 -11.53 23.82
C ALA A 222 11.93 -11.76 23.30
N ALA A 223 12.96 -11.49 24.09
CA ALA A 223 14.36 -11.74 23.73
C ALA A 223 14.63 -13.25 23.58
N GLU A 224 14.10 -14.08 24.46
CA GLU A 224 14.18 -15.54 24.35
C GLU A 224 13.46 -16.03 23.07
N ALA A 225 12.25 -15.49 22.81
CA ALA A 225 11.45 -15.85 21.65
C ALA A 225 12.05 -15.42 20.32
N THR A 226 12.71 -14.25 20.22
CA THR A 226 13.20 -13.66 18.98
C THR A 226 14.69 -13.80 18.75
N GLY A 227 15.48 -14.10 19.80
CA GLY A 227 16.94 -14.08 19.74
C GLY A 227 17.58 -12.69 19.81
N LEU A 228 16.79 -11.61 19.97
CA LEU A 228 17.27 -10.26 20.19
C LEU A 228 17.95 -10.11 21.56
N ALA A 229 18.68 -9.03 21.78
CA ALA A 229 19.16 -8.67 23.12
C ALA A 229 18.01 -8.06 23.92
N VAL A 230 17.96 -8.35 25.23
CA VAL A 230 17.04 -7.67 26.16
C VAL A 230 17.34 -6.17 26.09
N GLY A 231 16.30 -5.36 26.00
CA GLY A 231 16.44 -3.91 25.93
C GLY A 231 16.72 -3.35 24.54
N THR A 232 16.83 -4.18 23.49
CA THR A 232 16.90 -3.68 22.10
C THR A 232 15.72 -2.75 21.85
N PRO A 233 15.92 -1.50 21.37
CA PRO A 233 14.86 -0.53 21.13
C PRO A 233 13.86 -1.03 20.09
N VAL A 234 12.57 -0.89 20.39
CA VAL A 234 11.45 -1.22 19.49
C VAL A 234 10.79 0.08 19.07
N VAL A 235 10.86 0.41 17.78
CA VAL A 235 10.30 1.64 17.20
C VAL A 235 8.99 1.30 16.49
N MET A 236 7.97 2.15 16.63
CA MET A 236 6.62 1.91 16.11
C MET A 236 6.57 1.56 14.62
N GLY A 237 7.37 2.25 13.79
CA GLY A 237 7.27 2.07 12.33
C GLY A 237 6.01 2.67 11.74
N GLY A 238 5.38 2.01 10.79
CA GLY A 238 4.17 2.53 10.13
C GLY A 238 3.36 1.50 9.35
N GLY A 239 2.22 1.93 8.83
CA GLY A 239 1.42 1.16 7.86
C GLY A 239 2.22 0.91 6.57
N ASP A 240 1.96 -0.23 5.92
CA ASP A 240 2.73 -0.70 4.76
C ASP A 240 2.78 0.31 3.60
N GLY A 241 1.63 0.92 3.26
CA GLY A 241 1.58 1.96 2.21
C GLY A 241 2.42 3.19 2.55
N LEU A 242 2.51 3.56 3.82
CA LEU A 242 3.27 4.74 4.28
C LEU A 242 4.77 4.41 4.48
N CYS A 243 5.09 3.18 4.84
CA CYS A 243 6.47 2.69 4.78
C CYS A 243 6.97 2.67 3.33
N ALA A 244 6.14 2.26 2.37
CA ALA A 244 6.48 2.35 0.95
C ALA A 244 6.73 3.80 0.49
N ASN A 245 5.98 4.79 1.01
CA ASN A 245 6.24 6.21 0.77
C ASN A 245 7.68 6.58 1.15
N VAL A 246 8.03 6.33 2.42
CA VAL A 246 9.38 6.61 2.92
C VAL A 246 10.43 5.85 2.12
N GLY A 247 10.22 4.55 1.93
CA GLY A 247 11.17 3.69 1.23
C GLY A 247 11.34 3.98 -0.27
N ALA A 248 10.36 4.65 -0.88
CA ALA A 248 10.46 5.18 -2.24
C ALA A 248 11.06 6.60 -2.29
N GLY A 249 11.51 7.15 -1.17
CA GLY A 249 12.08 8.50 -1.10
C GLY A 249 11.05 9.62 -1.08
N SER A 250 9.77 9.33 -0.88
CA SER A 250 8.72 10.36 -0.78
C SER A 250 8.58 10.80 0.69
N VAL A 251 9.46 11.69 1.12
CA VAL A 251 9.57 12.18 2.51
C VAL A 251 9.43 13.70 2.63
N ARG A 252 9.44 14.43 1.51
CA ARG A 252 9.28 15.89 1.44
C ARG A 252 8.08 16.26 0.58
N PRO A 253 7.43 17.41 0.81
CA PRO A 253 6.31 17.86 0.00
C PRO A 253 6.61 17.84 -1.51
N GLY A 254 5.68 17.29 -2.30
CA GLY A 254 5.78 17.14 -3.75
C GLY A 254 6.52 15.89 -4.23
N GLN A 255 7.31 15.23 -3.38
CA GLN A 255 7.92 13.94 -3.74
C GLN A 255 6.83 12.89 -3.93
N THR A 256 6.88 12.23 -5.08
CA THR A 256 5.82 11.33 -5.54
C THR A 256 6.39 10.00 -5.96
N PHE A 257 5.66 8.93 -5.70
CA PHE A 257 6.01 7.61 -6.23
C PHE A 257 4.79 6.87 -6.78
N ALA A 258 5.07 5.90 -7.64
CA ALA A 258 4.10 4.93 -8.12
C ALA A 258 4.57 3.52 -7.75
N CYS A 259 3.73 2.76 -7.07
CA CYS A 259 3.97 1.35 -6.81
C CYS A 259 3.20 0.51 -7.82
N MET A 260 3.92 -0.26 -8.64
CA MET A 260 3.39 -1.05 -9.74
C MET A 260 3.40 -2.54 -9.37
N GLY A 261 2.49 -2.94 -8.50
CA GLY A 261 2.23 -4.33 -8.10
C GLY A 261 1.10 -4.98 -8.88
N SER A 262 0.43 -5.98 -8.30
CA SER A 262 -0.82 -6.57 -8.83
C SER A 262 -1.91 -5.51 -8.99
N SER A 263 -2.17 -4.74 -7.94
CA SER A 263 -2.76 -3.40 -7.98
C SER A 263 -1.66 -2.37 -8.20
N ALA A 264 -2.04 -1.10 -8.36
CA ALA A 264 -1.06 0.00 -8.36
C ALA A 264 -1.63 1.21 -7.64
N TRP A 265 -0.74 2.05 -7.10
CA TRP A 265 -1.12 3.33 -6.54
C TRP A 265 -0.08 4.39 -6.82
N ILE A 266 -0.55 5.63 -6.89
CA ILE A 266 0.30 6.82 -6.89
C ILE A 266 0.05 7.54 -5.57
N ALA A 267 1.12 7.86 -4.87
CA ALA A 267 1.08 8.61 -3.63
C ALA A 267 2.14 9.72 -3.64
N THR A 268 1.82 10.81 -2.96
CA THR A 268 2.73 11.94 -2.83
C THR A 268 2.78 12.39 -1.37
N THR A 269 3.85 13.06 -0.96
CA THR A 269 3.95 13.69 0.35
C THR A 269 3.45 15.12 0.29
N SER A 270 2.65 15.53 1.28
CA SER A 270 2.11 16.89 1.42
C SER A 270 2.30 17.39 2.85
N ASP A 271 2.48 18.70 3.02
CA ASP A 271 2.54 19.37 4.33
C ASP A 271 1.16 19.73 4.91
N LYS A 272 0.10 19.38 4.20
CA LYS A 272 -1.30 19.57 4.62
C LYS A 272 -2.19 18.46 4.06
N PRO A 273 -3.34 18.17 4.69
CA PRO A 273 -4.32 17.26 4.10
C PRO A 273 -4.75 17.75 2.73
N VAL A 274 -4.88 16.82 1.78
CA VAL A 274 -5.40 17.08 0.44
C VAL A 274 -6.72 16.35 0.27
N PHE A 275 -7.75 17.09 -0.07
CA PHE A 275 -9.10 16.57 -0.30
C PHE A 275 -9.52 16.84 -1.75
N ASP A 276 -9.89 15.78 -2.46
CA ASP A 276 -10.52 15.91 -3.78
C ASP A 276 -12.01 16.17 -3.61
N GLU A 277 -12.54 17.21 -4.25
CA GLU A 277 -13.96 17.59 -4.15
C GLU A 277 -14.93 16.47 -4.56
N GLU A 278 -14.50 15.60 -5.48
CA GLU A 278 -15.27 14.43 -5.91
C GLU A 278 -14.95 13.17 -5.06
N MET A 279 -14.08 13.31 -4.05
CA MET A 279 -13.67 12.23 -3.13
C MET A 279 -13.13 10.99 -3.87
N ARG A 280 -12.36 11.19 -4.95
CA ARG A 280 -11.81 10.12 -5.79
C ARG A 280 -10.50 9.56 -5.25
N THR A 281 -9.73 10.37 -4.50
CA THR A 281 -8.48 10.00 -3.83
C THR A 281 -8.69 9.90 -2.33
N VAL A 282 -7.68 9.41 -1.62
CA VAL A 282 -7.66 9.34 -0.16
C VAL A 282 -6.42 10.06 0.37
N THR A 283 -6.47 10.52 1.61
CA THR A 283 -5.32 11.08 2.31
C THR A 283 -5.09 10.33 3.61
N TRP A 284 -3.86 9.87 3.83
CA TRP A 284 -3.41 9.23 5.07
C TRP A 284 -2.51 10.18 5.86
N ALA A 285 -2.47 10.01 7.17
CA ALA A 285 -1.39 10.59 7.96
C ALA A 285 -0.06 9.93 7.56
N HIS A 286 1.00 10.71 7.41
CA HIS A 286 2.31 10.20 7.00
C HIS A 286 3.14 9.76 8.21
N ILE A 287 4.14 8.87 7.98
CA ILE A 287 5.15 8.48 8.99
C ILE A 287 6.02 9.68 9.39
N VAL A 288 6.36 10.54 8.42
CA VAL A 288 7.12 11.77 8.66
C VAL A 288 6.23 12.75 9.44
N PRO A 289 6.65 13.25 10.61
CA PRO A 289 5.82 14.12 11.43
C PRO A 289 5.34 15.37 10.69
N GLY A 290 4.06 15.69 10.82
CA GLY A 290 3.45 16.87 10.19
C GLY A 290 3.21 16.73 8.69
N MET A 291 3.43 15.56 8.11
CA MET A 291 3.17 15.29 6.69
C MET A 291 1.95 14.40 6.50
N TYR A 292 1.45 14.38 5.28
CA TYR A 292 0.30 13.61 4.80
C TYR A 292 0.65 12.90 3.51
N SER A 293 -0.08 11.83 3.20
CA SER A 293 0.07 11.06 1.97
C SER A 293 -1.25 11.01 1.20
N PRO A 294 -1.54 12.03 0.38
CA PRO A 294 -2.63 11.92 -0.58
C PRO A 294 -2.26 10.91 -1.67
N ASN A 295 -3.20 10.03 -1.98
CA ASN A 295 -2.96 8.93 -2.91
C ASN A 295 -4.24 8.42 -3.57
N GLY A 296 -4.07 7.60 -4.61
CA GLY A 296 -5.15 6.85 -5.23
C GLY A 296 -4.67 5.48 -5.67
N THR A 297 -5.52 4.46 -5.47
CA THR A 297 -5.20 3.07 -5.73
C THR A 297 -6.14 2.47 -6.77
N MET A 298 -5.58 1.95 -7.87
CA MET A 298 -6.32 1.15 -8.85
C MET A 298 -6.24 -0.36 -8.55
N GLN A 299 -7.30 -1.09 -8.91
CA GLN A 299 -7.44 -2.50 -8.55
C GLN A 299 -6.59 -3.45 -9.40
N ALA A 300 -6.57 -3.30 -10.71
CA ALA A 300 -6.01 -4.27 -11.64
C ALA A 300 -4.94 -3.66 -12.56
N ALA A 301 -3.75 -3.41 -12.01
CA ALA A 301 -2.60 -2.89 -12.76
C ALA A 301 -1.73 -4.03 -13.33
N GLY A 302 -0.77 -4.53 -12.57
CA GLY A 302 0.03 -5.68 -12.99
C GLY A 302 -0.79 -6.94 -13.19
N LEU A 303 -1.97 -7.05 -12.55
CA LEU A 303 -2.93 -8.13 -12.85
C LEU A 303 -3.42 -8.08 -14.29
N SER A 304 -3.68 -6.90 -14.86
CA SER A 304 -4.05 -6.77 -16.28
C SER A 304 -2.92 -7.26 -17.19
N TYR A 305 -1.68 -6.92 -16.86
CA TYR A 305 -0.52 -7.41 -17.62
C TYR A 305 -0.28 -8.93 -17.44
N SER A 306 -0.46 -9.45 -16.24
CA SER A 306 -0.40 -10.89 -15.97
C SER A 306 -1.52 -11.65 -16.68
N TRP A 307 -2.72 -11.09 -16.72
CA TRP A 307 -3.84 -11.64 -17.48
C TRP A 307 -3.53 -11.68 -18.99
N LEU A 308 -3.01 -10.57 -19.54
CA LEU A 308 -2.57 -10.51 -20.93
C LEU A 308 -1.56 -11.64 -21.22
N LYS A 309 -0.51 -11.78 -20.40
CA LYS A 309 0.49 -12.83 -20.54
C LYS A 309 -0.16 -14.23 -20.50
N ASN A 310 -0.98 -14.49 -19.49
CA ASN A 310 -1.49 -15.83 -19.22
C ASN A 310 -2.63 -16.25 -20.15
N GLN A 311 -3.44 -15.32 -20.67
CA GLN A 311 -4.62 -15.65 -21.48
C GLN A 311 -4.41 -15.38 -22.97
N ILE A 312 -3.69 -14.32 -23.33
CA ILE A 312 -3.55 -13.86 -24.71
C ILE A 312 -2.16 -14.23 -25.29
N CYS A 313 -1.09 -14.06 -24.52
CA CYS A 313 0.29 -14.24 -24.97
C CYS A 313 0.83 -15.66 -24.73
N LYS A 314 0.00 -16.70 -24.97
CA LYS A 314 0.42 -18.10 -24.81
C LYS A 314 1.55 -18.50 -25.74
N HIS A 315 1.60 -17.92 -26.94
CA HIS A 315 2.68 -18.15 -27.90
C HIS A 315 3.99 -17.60 -27.37
N GLU A 316 4.02 -16.36 -26.92
CA GLU A 316 5.20 -15.71 -26.32
C GLU A 316 5.68 -16.46 -25.09
N SER A 317 4.76 -16.97 -24.26
CA SER A 317 5.10 -17.79 -23.09
C SER A 317 5.78 -19.11 -23.49
N ALA A 318 5.21 -19.83 -24.47
CA ALA A 318 5.80 -21.08 -24.96
C ALA A 318 7.14 -20.87 -25.69
N GLU A 319 7.35 -19.74 -26.35
CA GLU A 319 8.61 -19.40 -26.99
C GLU A 319 9.67 -19.00 -25.97
N ALA A 320 9.28 -18.23 -24.94
CA ALA A 320 10.16 -17.87 -23.84
C ALA A 320 10.68 -19.10 -23.08
N ASP A 321 9.83 -20.10 -22.84
CA ASP A 321 10.24 -21.37 -22.23
C ASP A 321 11.33 -22.09 -23.05
N LYS A 322 11.22 -22.08 -24.39
CA LYS A 322 12.25 -22.67 -25.27
C LYS A 322 13.56 -21.88 -25.28
N LEU A 323 13.45 -20.53 -25.18
CA LEU A 323 14.60 -19.64 -25.21
C LEU A 323 15.26 -19.47 -23.83
N GLY A 324 14.62 -19.93 -22.74
CA GLY A 324 15.09 -19.77 -21.37
C GLY A 324 15.07 -18.30 -20.90
N CYS A 325 14.14 -17.48 -21.41
CA CYS A 325 13.97 -16.07 -21.05
C CYS A 325 12.60 -15.80 -20.43
N SER A 326 12.37 -14.56 -20.00
CA SER A 326 11.04 -14.17 -19.48
C SER A 326 10.05 -13.95 -20.62
N ALA A 327 8.81 -14.46 -20.48
CA ALA A 327 7.74 -14.16 -21.43
C ALA A 327 7.47 -12.65 -21.54
N TYR A 328 7.68 -11.91 -20.46
CA TYR A 328 7.55 -10.45 -20.46
C TYR A 328 8.57 -9.76 -21.38
N ASP A 329 9.78 -10.33 -21.57
CA ASP A 329 10.76 -9.76 -22.48
C ASP A 329 10.28 -9.83 -23.93
N LEU A 330 9.69 -10.96 -24.34
CA LEU A 330 9.12 -11.13 -25.69
C LEU A 330 7.87 -10.25 -25.89
N ILE A 331 7.02 -10.13 -24.88
CA ILE A 331 5.84 -9.27 -24.94
C ILE A 331 6.26 -7.80 -25.04
N ASN A 332 7.25 -7.35 -24.23
CA ASN A 332 7.79 -6.00 -24.31
C ASN A 332 8.39 -5.69 -25.68
N ALA A 333 9.17 -6.61 -26.25
CA ALA A 333 9.72 -6.47 -27.59
C ALA A 333 8.65 -6.40 -28.69
N ALA A 334 7.49 -7.03 -28.48
CA ALA A 334 6.35 -6.87 -29.37
C ALA A 334 5.68 -5.50 -29.19
N ILE A 335 5.48 -5.04 -27.95
CA ILE A 335 4.88 -3.74 -27.63
C ILE A 335 5.67 -2.58 -28.26
N GLU A 336 7.01 -2.66 -28.30
CA GLU A 336 7.88 -1.64 -28.92
C GLU A 336 7.58 -1.42 -30.43
N LYS A 337 7.03 -2.43 -31.10
CA LYS A 337 6.70 -2.34 -32.54
C LYS A 337 5.37 -1.64 -32.80
N SER A 338 4.53 -1.48 -31.78
CA SER A 338 3.27 -0.76 -31.88
C SER A 338 3.46 0.73 -31.59
N PRO A 339 2.85 1.64 -32.34
CA PRO A 339 3.00 3.08 -32.10
C PRO A 339 2.21 3.54 -30.86
N VAL A 340 2.49 4.77 -30.42
CA VAL A 340 1.71 5.47 -29.39
C VAL A 340 0.23 5.45 -29.74
N GLY A 341 -0.61 5.08 -28.74
CA GLY A 341 -2.05 4.96 -28.91
C GLY A 341 -2.48 3.64 -29.59
N ALA A 342 -1.57 2.66 -29.69
CA ALA A 342 -1.88 1.28 -30.09
C ALA A 342 -2.74 1.18 -31.35
N ASN A 343 -2.46 2.02 -32.36
CA ASN A 343 -3.24 2.15 -33.61
C ASN A 343 -4.78 2.32 -33.38
N GLY A 344 -5.15 3.00 -32.27
CA GLY A 344 -6.52 3.34 -31.91
C GLY A 344 -7.23 2.28 -31.06
N VAL A 345 -6.52 1.24 -30.59
CA VAL A 345 -7.07 0.27 -29.64
C VAL A 345 -6.98 0.84 -28.23
N VAL A 346 -8.11 0.95 -27.56
CA VAL A 346 -8.22 1.39 -26.16
C VAL A 346 -8.56 0.21 -25.28
N PHE A 347 -7.82 0.03 -24.18
CA PHE A 347 -8.15 -0.94 -23.14
C PHE A 347 -8.61 -0.24 -21.87
N LEU A 348 -9.78 -0.60 -21.38
CA LEU A 348 -10.29 -0.18 -20.06
C LEU A 348 -9.91 -1.25 -19.04
N PRO A 349 -9.05 -0.95 -18.03
CA PRO A 349 -8.40 -1.96 -17.20
C PRO A 349 -9.23 -2.43 -15.99
N TYR A 350 -10.55 -2.31 -16.02
CA TYR A 350 -11.43 -2.50 -14.86
C TYR A 350 -11.81 -3.98 -14.64
N MET A 351 -10.82 -4.87 -14.69
CA MET A 351 -11.02 -6.33 -14.61
C MET A 351 -11.65 -6.81 -13.28
N LEU A 352 -11.51 -6.03 -12.21
CA LEU A 352 -12.02 -6.33 -10.86
C LEU A 352 -12.95 -5.23 -10.33
N GLY A 353 -13.61 -4.49 -11.22
CA GLY A 353 -14.16 -3.19 -10.83
C GLY A 353 -13.04 -2.19 -10.59
N GLU A 354 -13.36 -1.00 -10.06
CA GLU A 354 -12.35 0.00 -9.77
C GLU A 354 -12.64 0.77 -8.48
N ARG A 355 -11.55 1.07 -7.75
CA ARG A 355 -11.51 2.05 -6.66
C ARG A 355 -11.18 3.44 -7.22
N ALA A 356 -10.14 4.07 -6.73
CA ALA A 356 -9.69 5.34 -7.30
C ALA A 356 -9.21 5.15 -8.76
N PRO A 357 -9.52 6.09 -9.66
CA PRO A 357 -10.30 7.30 -9.45
C PRO A 357 -11.80 7.15 -9.69
N ARG A 358 -12.31 5.95 -9.98
CA ARG A 358 -13.67 5.70 -10.52
C ARG A 358 -14.72 5.39 -9.44
N TRP A 359 -14.32 4.67 -8.39
CA TRP A 359 -15.23 4.13 -7.35
C TRP A 359 -16.44 3.40 -7.95
N ASN A 360 -16.18 2.56 -8.94
CA ASN A 360 -17.19 1.82 -9.67
C ASN A 360 -16.91 0.30 -9.60
N PRO A 361 -17.53 -0.43 -8.67
CA PRO A 361 -17.35 -1.88 -8.54
C PRO A 361 -17.96 -2.67 -9.71
N ASP A 362 -18.89 -2.07 -10.44
CA ASP A 362 -19.57 -2.71 -11.57
C ASP A 362 -18.77 -2.62 -12.89
N ALA A 363 -17.76 -1.75 -12.95
CA ALA A 363 -16.92 -1.60 -14.12
C ALA A 363 -16.23 -2.91 -14.52
N LYS A 364 -16.08 -3.15 -15.81
CA LYS A 364 -15.44 -4.35 -16.39
C LYS A 364 -14.38 -3.95 -17.42
N GLY A 365 -13.40 -4.83 -17.61
CA GLY A 365 -12.40 -4.69 -18.67
C GLY A 365 -13.03 -4.72 -20.06
N ALA A 366 -12.51 -3.88 -20.96
CA ALA A 366 -12.99 -3.84 -22.35
C ALA A 366 -11.86 -3.42 -23.31
N PHE A 367 -11.86 -4.01 -24.52
CA PHE A 367 -11.10 -3.53 -25.67
C PHE A 367 -12.05 -2.83 -26.63
N ILE A 368 -11.70 -1.62 -27.05
CA ILE A 368 -12.53 -0.78 -27.91
C ILE A 368 -11.67 -0.28 -29.09
N GLY A 369 -12.26 -0.13 -30.27
CA GLY A 369 -11.59 0.46 -31.43
C GLY A 369 -10.79 -0.52 -32.29
N LEU A 370 -10.98 -1.86 -32.14
CA LEU A 370 -10.34 -2.87 -32.98
C LEU A 370 -10.76 -2.72 -34.45
N LYS A 371 -9.75 -2.77 -35.35
CA LYS A 371 -9.89 -2.74 -36.79
C LYS A 371 -9.21 -3.95 -37.42
N MET A 372 -9.54 -4.25 -38.68
CA MET A 372 -8.94 -5.40 -39.41
C MET A 372 -7.41 -5.28 -39.56
N GLU A 373 -6.86 -4.09 -39.54
CA GLU A 373 -5.44 -3.80 -39.69
C GLU A 373 -4.64 -3.88 -38.39
N ASN A 374 -5.32 -3.97 -37.22
CA ASN A 374 -4.63 -4.07 -35.95
C ASN A 374 -3.90 -5.42 -35.82
N GLU A 375 -2.69 -5.34 -35.32
CA GLU A 375 -1.86 -6.50 -35.02
C GLU A 375 -1.86 -6.83 -33.52
N ARG A 376 -1.35 -7.99 -33.14
CA ARG A 376 -1.33 -8.45 -31.75
C ARG A 376 -0.61 -7.48 -30.80
N GLN A 377 0.49 -6.87 -31.28
CA GLN A 377 1.26 -5.90 -30.51
C GLN A 377 0.46 -4.64 -30.15
N ASP A 378 -0.54 -4.26 -30.97
CA ASP A 378 -1.42 -3.14 -30.65
C ASP A 378 -2.30 -3.47 -29.45
N VAL A 379 -2.85 -4.71 -29.40
CA VAL A 379 -3.59 -5.20 -28.24
C VAL A 379 -2.71 -5.26 -26.99
N PHE A 380 -1.47 -5.73 -27.13
CA PHE A 380 -0.54 -5.80 -25.99
C PHE A 380 -0.22 -4.41 -25.44
N ARG A 381 0.09 -3.47 -26.34
CA ARG A 381 0.41 -2.10 -25.98
C ARG A 381 -0.77 -1.40 -25.30
N SER A 382 -1.98 -1.58 -25.82
CA SER A 382 -3.19 -0.96 -25.28
C SER A 382 -3.44 -1.31 -23.82
N VAL A 383 -3.05 -2.52 -23.38
CA VAL A 383 -3.19 -2.95 -21.97
C VAL A 383 -2.32 -2.10 -21.03
N LEU A 384 -1.04 -1.90 -21.38
CA LEU A 384 -0.15 -1.07 -20.57
C LEU A 384 -0.54 0.41 -20.62
N GLU A 385 -0.95 0.90 -21.80
CA GLU A 385 -1.45 2.25 -21.96
C GLU A 385 -2.71 2.50 -21.12
N GLY A 386 -3.69 1.59 -21.15
CA GLY A 386 -4.93 1.71 -20.40
C GLY A 386 -4.70 1.74 -18.88
N VAL A 387 -3.83 0.87 -18.37
CA VAL A 387 -3.42 0.89 -16.96
C VAL A 387 -2.76 2.22 -16.60
N THR A 388 -1.84 2.70 -17.43
CA THR A 388 -1.10 3.93 -17.18
C THR A 388 -2.00 5.15 -17.26
N MET A 389 -2.96 5.20 -18.20
CA MET A 389 -3.94 6.29 -18.30
C MET A 389 -4.90 6.35 -17.11
N ASN A 390 -5.30 5.20 -16.55
CA ASN A 390 -6.12 5.20 -15.34
C ASN A 390 -5.35 5.77 -14.13
N LEU A 391 -4.06 5.45 -14.00
CA LEU A 391 -3.19 6.02 -12.97
C LEU A 391 -2.91 7.52 -13.21
N GLU A 392 -2.81 7.93 -14.47
CA GLU A 392 -2.61 9.34 -14.83
C GLU A 392 -3.76 10.23 -14.34
N ILE A 393 -5.00 9.73 -14.32
CA ILE A 393 -6.13 10.48 -13.77
C ILE A 393 -5.92 10.76 -12.28
N ILE A 394 -5.40 9.80 -11.52
CA ILE A 394 -5.03 10.00 -10.11
C ILE A 394 -3.94 11.07 -10.00
N LEU A 395 -2.91 10.98 -10.84
CA LEU A 395 -1.82 11.97 -10.86
C LEU A 395 -2.33 13.38 -11.16
N GLN A 396 -3.27 13.54 -12.11
CA GLN A 396 -3.87 14.83 -12.41
C GLN A 396 -4.69 15.42 -11.27
N ILE A 397 -5.35 14.56 -10.46
CA ILE A 397 -6.04 15.01 -9.24
C ILE A 397 -5.02 15.58 -8.25
N LEU A 398 -3.92 14.87 -8.02
CA LEU A 398 -2.85 15.31 -7.11
C LEU A 398 -2.17 16.61 -7.61
N ARG A 399 -1.95 16.74 -8.91
CA ARG A 399 -1.38 17.92 -9.55
C ARG A 399 -2.21 19.21 -9.40
N LYS A 400 -3.51 19.11 -9.07
CA LYS A 400 -4.31 20.29 -8.72
C LYS A 400 -3.83 20.97 -7.43
N HIS A 401 -3.11 20.24 -6.59
CA HIS A 401 -2.70 20.69 -5.26
C HIS A 401 -1.18 20.95 -5.13
N MET A 402 -0.38 20.37 -6.04
CA MET A 402 1.08 20.48 -5.99
C MET A 402 1.72 20.20 -7.35
N THR A 403 2.94 20.69 -7.55
CA THR A 403 3.73 20.37 -8.75
C THR A 403 4.32 18.95 -8.61
N ILE A 404 4.14 18.12 -9.64
CA ILE A 404 4.69 16.76 -9.72
C ILE A 404 5.29 16.58 -11.13
N ASP A 405 6.60 16.74 -11.22
CA ASP A 405 7.36 16.67 -12.49
C ASP A 405 8.22 15.41 -12.56
N GLU A 406 8.33 14.68 -11.45
CA GLU A 406 9.03 13.41 -11.39
C GLU A 406 8.36 12.41 -10.44
N LEU A 407 8.50 11.13 -10.73
CA LEU A 407 8.02 10.03 -9.89
C LEU A 407 9.10 8.98 -9.72
N MET A 408 9.21 8.46 -8.49
CA MET A 408 9.90 7.21 -8.24
C MET A 408 8.96 6.05 -8.59
N VAL A 409 9.41 5.05 -9.35
CA VAL A 409 8.58 3.88 -9.69
C VAL A 409 9.19 2.63 -9.09
N ILE A 410 8.39 1.94 -8.25
CA ILE A 410 8.75 0.71 -7.54
C ILE A 410 7.80 -0.44 -7.89
N GLY A 411 8.11 -1.64 -7.42
CA GLY A 411 7.30 -2.83 -7.66
C GLY A 411 7.62 -3.56 -8.97
N GLY A 412 6.98 -4.71 -9.18
CA GLY A 412 7.27 -5.60 -10.31
C GLY A 412 7.08 -4.99 -11.69
N GLY A 413 6.11 -4.07 -11.86
CA GLY A 413 5.87 -3.35 -13.12
C GLY A 413 7.00 -2.39 -13.49
N ALA A 414 7.80 -1.95 -12.52
CA ALA A 414 8.97 -1.11 -12.76
C ALA A 414 10.13 -1.84 -13.44
N LYS A 415 10.10 -3.17 -13.58
CA LYS A 415 11.15 -3.96 -14.23
C LYS A 415 11.20 -3.72 -15.75
N GLY A 416 10.07 -3.44 -16.41
CA GLY A 416 9.98 -3.29 -17.86
C GLY A 416 10.35 -1.87 -18.33
N ALA A 417 11.45 -1.70 -19.10
CA ALA A 417 11.87 -0.40 -19.61
C ALA A 417 10.82 0.26 -20.53
N VAL A 418 10.13 -0.55 -21.34
CA VAL A 418 9.06 -0.09 -22.23
C VAL A 418 7.93 0.57 -21.45
N TRP A 419 7.49 -0.08 -20.36
CA TRP A 419 6.41 0.46 -19.54
C TRP A 419 6.84 1.72 -18.79
N ARG A 420 8.10 1.77 -18.31
CA ARG A 420 8.65 2.98 -17.66
C ARG A 420 8.69 4.19 -18.61
N GLN A 421 9.11 3.98 -19.87
CA GLN A 421 9.09 5.03 -20.89
C GLN A 421 7.65 5.47 -21.21
N MET A 422 6.72 4.51 -21.31
CA MET A 422 5.30 4.80 -21.50
C MET A 422 4.71 5.62 -20.34
N MET A 423 5.09 5.31 -19.09
CA MET A 423 4.73 6.12 -17.93
C MET A 423 5.29 7.55 -18.05
N ALA A 424 6.58 7.70 -18.41
CA ALA A 424 7.18 9.02 -18.59
C ALA A 424 6.40 9.86 -19.62
N ASP A 425 6.05 9.26 -20.76
CA ASP A 425 5.37 9.94 -21.85
C ASP A 425 3.89 10.25 -21.52
N ILE A 426 3.16 9.33 -20.87
CA ILE A 426 1.75 9.53 -20.51
C ILE A 426 1.63 10.52 -19.35
N TYR A 427 2.50 10.42 -18.34
CA TYR A 427 2.45 11.31 -17.18
C TYR A 427 3.04 12.68 -17.46
N ASP A 428 3.78 12.85 -18.57
CA ASP A 428 4.62 14.03 -18.83
C ASP A 428 5.46 14.36 -17.59
N ALA A 429 6.23 13.37 -17.16
CA ALA A 429 7.03 13.43 -15.94
C ALA A 429 8.26 12.51 -16.03
N ARG A 430 9.34 12.91 -15.37
CA ARG A 430 10.54 12.09 -15.24
C ARG A 430 10.25 10.87 -14.37
N ILE A 431 10.58 9.68 -14.86
CA ILE A 431 10.47 8.43 -14.10
C ILE A 431 11.85 7.99 -13.62
N LYS A 432 12.00 7.88 -12.30
CA LYS A 432 13.19 7.36 -11.62
C LYS A 432 12.95 5.95 -11.11
N VAL A 433 13.95 5.11 -11.21
CA VAL A 433 13.88 3.69 -10.80
C VAL A 433 15.00 3.40 -9.81
N PRO A 434 14.70 3.01 -8.58
CA PRO A 434 15.71 2.68 -7.58
C PRO A 434 16.28 1.27 -7.78
N ASN A 435 17.40 0.99 -7.12
CA ASN A 435 18.04 -0.32 -7.11
C ASN A 435 17.22 -1.41 -6.41
N MET A 436 16.41 -1.07 -5.39
CA MET A 436 15.64 -2.00 -4.56
C MET A 436 14.14 -1.81 -4.79
N LEU A 437 13.58 -2.52 -5.79
CA LEU A 437 12.18 -2.37 -6.20
C LEU A 437 11.15 -3.01 -5.26
N GLU A 438 11.56 -4.01 -4.49
CA GLU A 438 10.66 -4.86 -3.69
C GLU A 438 10.90 -4.70 -2.17
N GLU A 439 11.82 -3.81 -1.78
CA GLU A 439 12.23 -3.57 -0.39
C GLU A 439 11.70 -2.26 0.20
N ALA A 440 10.90 -1.49 -0.55
CA ALA A 440 10.47 -0.16 -0.14
C ALA A 440 9.81 -0.15 1.27
N ASN A 441 8.94 -1.10 1.56
CA ASN A 441 8.30 -1.23 2.87
C ASN A 441 9.35 -1.43 4.00
N SER A 442 10.27 -2.38 3.80
CA SER A 442 11.35 -2.66 4.77
C SER A 442 12.32 -1.48 4.92
N ILE A 443 12.63 -0.78 3.81
CA ILE A 443 13.48 0.42 3.84
C ILE A 443 12.80 1.53 4.65
N GLY A 444 11.51 1.78 4.40
CA GLY A 444 10.74 2.77 5.15
C GLY A 444 10.70 2.48 6.65
N ALA A 445 10.47 1.23 7.02
CA ALA A 445 10.54 0.80 8.42
C ALA A 445 11.95 0.96 9.01
N ALA A 446 13.01 0.62 8.26
CA ALA A 446 14.39 0.77 8.71
C ALA A 446 14.78 2.24 8.93
N VAL A 447 14.41 3.13 7.99
CA VAL A 447 14.67 4.57 8.14
C VAL A 447 13.92 5.13 9.34
N THR A 448 12.64 4.76 9.51
CA THR A 448 11.84 5.17 10.67
C THR A 448 12.46 4.69 11.98
N GLY A 449 12.91 3.42 12.02
CA GLY A 449 13.62 2.85 13.15
C GLY A 449 14.91 3.61 13.49
N GLY A 450 15.71 3.90 12.47
CA GLY A 450 16.98 4.63 12.61
C GLY A 450 16.80 6.06 13.10
N VAL A 451 15.77 6.76 12.63
CA VAL A 451 15.40 8.09 13.12
C VAL A 451 14.93 8.02 14.58
N GLY A 452 14.10 7.01 14.91
CA GLY A 452 13.55 6.84 16.25
C GLY A 452 14.60 6.63 17.33
N VAL A 453 15.72 5.97 17.02
CA VAL A 453 16.83 5.76 17.98
C VAL A 453 17.97 6.76 17.81
N GLY A 454 17.83 7.77 16.94
CA GLY A 454 18.85 8.79 16.70
C GLY A 454 20.07 8.31 15.93
N LEU A 455 19.99 7.13 15.27
CA LEU A 455 21.02 6.63 14.37
C LEU A 455 21.04 7.44 13.07
N PHE A 456 19.87 7.89 12.63
CA PHE A 456 19.69 8.82 11.52
C PHE A 456 19.16 10.17 12.04
N LYS A 457 19.63 11.27 11.44
CA LYS A 457 19.26 12.62 11.86
C LYS A 457 17.86 13.03 11.44
N SER A 458 17.43 12.56 10.29
CA SER A 458 16.10 12.85 9.70
C SER A 458 15.71 11.77 8.69
N PHE A 459 14.50 11.85 8.17
CA PHE A 459 14.03 10.98 7.08
C PHE A 459 14.78 11.24 5.76
N ASP A 460 15.52 12.33 5.62
CA ASP A 460 16.37 12.58 4.44
C ASP A 460 17.50 11.56 4.29
N GLU A 461 17.83 10.84 5.36
CA GLU A 461 18.80 9.74 5.31
C GLU A 461 18.35 8.56 4.44
N ILE A 462 17.09 8.59 3.94
CA ILE A 462 16.60 7.64 2.92
C ILE A 462 17.51 7.64 1.68
N ASP A 463 18.13 8.77 1.36
CA ASP A 463 19.05 8.89 0.23
C ASP A 463 20.26 7.92 0.31
N ARG A 464 20.58 7.39 1.50
CA ARG A 464 21.63 6.35 1.67
C ARG A 464 21.19 4.96 1.19
N PHE A 465 19.88 4.73 1.08
CA PHE A 465 19.30 3.44 0.70
C PHE A 465 18.98 3.35 -0.78
N LEU A 466 18.91 4.49 -1.46
CA LEU A 466 18.40 4.59 -2.82
C LEU A 466 19.49 4.98 -3.81
N ASP A 467 19.90 4.02 -4.64
CA ASP A 467 20.68 4.28 -5.85
C ASP A 467 19.72 4.28 -7.05
N ILE A 468 19.72 5.36 -7.83
CA ILE A 468 18.89 5.44 -9.05
C ILE A 468 19.59 4.68 -10.17
N THR A 469 18.98 3.59 -10.61
CA THR A 469 19.52 2.69 -11.64
C THR A 469 19.07 3.03 -13.05
N ALA A 470 17.95 3.74 -13.20
CA ALA A 470 17.45 4.21 -14.49
C ALA A 470 16.64 5.49 -14.34
N VAL A 471 16.69 6.32 -15.38
CA VAL A 471 15.86 7.53 -15.52
C VAL A 471 15.25 7.52 -16.91
N HIS A 472 13.97 7.80 -17.01
CA HIS A 472 13.24 7.97 -18.26
C HIS A 472 12.68 9.38 -18.32
N GLU A 473 13.15 10.15 -19.30
CA GLU A 473 12.61 11.49 -19.59
C GLU A 473 11.38 11.35 -20.50
N PRO A 474 10.35 12.21 -20.34
CA PRO A 474 9.24 12.24 -21.27
C PRO A 474 9.70 12.66 -22.66
N ASN A 475 9.24 11.95 -23.70
CA ASN A 475 9.46 12.35 -25.08
C ASN A 475 8.38 13.34 -25.51
N PRO A 476 8.70 14.62 -25.83
CA PRO A 476 7.69 15.63 -26.15
C PRO A 476 6.76 15.28 -27.32
N ALA A 477 7.26 14.51 -28.30
CA ALA A 477 6.45 14.07 -29.42
C ALA A 477 5.41 13.05 -28.98
N ASN A 478 5.80 12.10 -28.11
CA ASN A 478 4.90 11.08 -27.54
C ASN A 478 3.89 11.72 -26.58
N VAL A 479 4.33 12.64 -25.71
CA VAL A 479 3.43 13.40 -24.81
C VAL A 479 2.31 14.06 -25.61
N LYS A 480 2.66 14.75 -26.70
CA LYS A 480 1.68 15.36 -27.60
C LYS A 480 0.77 14.31 -28.27
N ALA A 481 1.33 13.17 -28.68
CA ALA A 481 0.57 12.12 -29.33
C ALA A 481 -0.41 11.43 -28.38
N TYR A 482 -0.10 11.36 -27.07
CA TYR A 482 -0.99 10.79 -26.06
C TYR A 482 -2.19 11.68 -25.70
N ALA A 483 -2.16 12.99 -25.95
CA ALA A 483 -3.27 13.88 -25.58
C ALA A 483 -4.63 13.39 -26.13
N PRO A 484 -4.82 13.17 -27.45
CA PRO A 484 -6.10 12.67 -27.96
C PRO A 484 -6.41 11.23 -27.52
N VAL A 485 -5.39 10.42 -27.16
CA VAL A 485 -5.61 9.06 -26.67
C VAL A 485 -6.20 9.08 -25.25
N LYS A 486 -5.73 9.98 -24.39
CA LYS A 486 -6.31 10.22 -23.04
C LYS A 486 -7.77 10.67 -23.13
N ASP A 487 -8.08 11.60 -24.03
CA ASP A 487 -9.45 12.06 -24.26
C ASP A 487 -10.36 10.90 -24.71
N MET A 488 -9.85 10.05 -25.60
CA MET A 488 -10.58 8.88 -26.08
C MET A 488 -10.74 7.84 -24.96
N PHE A 489 -9.73 7.61 -24.09
CA PHE A 489 -9.83 6.71 -22.96
C PHE A 489 -10.95 7.14 -22.01
N GLU A 490 -11.04 8.43 -21.70
CA GLU A 490 -12.12 8.97 -20.87
C GLU A 490 -13.48 8.83 -21.55
N ALA A 491 -13.59 9.18 -22.83
CA ALA A 491 -14.83 9.04 -23.59
C ALA A 491 -15.31 7.58 -23.64
N CYS A 492 -14.41 6.61 -23.81
CA CYS A 492 -14.72 5.19 -23.77
C CYS A 492 -15.29 4.77 -22.40
N TYR A 493 -14.66 5.22 -21.30
CA TYR A 493 -15.18 4.92 -19.96
C TYR A 493 -16.59 5.48 -19.76
N GLN A 494 -16.83 6.74 -20.12
CA GLN A 494 -18.15 7.38 -20.00
C GLN A 494 -19.21 6.65 -20.83
N ALA A 495 -18.88 6.24 -22.06
CA ALA A 495 -19.78 5.48 -22.93
C ALA A 495 -20.13 4.08 -22.35
N MET A 496 -19.22 3.49 -21.56
CA MET A 496 -19.44 2.18 -20.94
C MET A 496 -20.27 2.22 -19.65
N LEU A 497 -20.46 3.36 -19.00
CA LEU A 497 -21.22 3.46 -17.74
C LEU A 497 -22.61 2.83 -17.80
N PRO A 498 -23.48 3.13 -18.79
CA PRO A 498 -24.80 2.50 -18.88
C PRO A 498 -24.71 1.00 -19.19
N ILE A 499 -23.63 0.55 -19.86
CA ILE A 499 -23.41 -0.86 -20.13
C ILE A 499 -23.03 -1.60 -18.84
N TYR A 500 -22.14 -1.02 -18.01
CA TYR A 500 -21.77 -1.58 -16.71
C TYR A 500 -22.97 -1.73 -15.79
N ALA A 501 -23.83 -0.70 -15.69
CA ALA A 501 -25.06 -0.76 -14.92
C ALA A 501 -25.97 -1.89 -15.38
N LYS A 502 -26.15 -2.04 -16.70
CA LYS A 502 -26.95 -3.11 -17.30
C LYS A 502 -26.37 -4.51 -17.05
N MET A 503 -25.04 -4.67 -17.10
CA MET A 503 -24.35 -5.92 -16.78
C MET A 503 -24.49 -6.30 -15.30
N ALA A 504 -24.61 -5.32 -14.41
CA ALA A 504 -24.85 -5.49 -12.97
C ALA A 504 -26.33 -5.71 -12.61
N GLY A 505 -27.23 -5.71 -13.59
CA GLY A 505 -28.67 -5.88 -13.37
C GLY A 505 -29.38 -4.65 -12.79
N LYS A 506 -28.81 -3.46 -13.00
CA LYS A 506 -29.30 -2.15 -12.53
C LYS A 506 -29.95 -1.35 -13.65
#